data_e5f6ada1ffd101acc322b1ed70ff0a70
#
_entry.id   e5f6ada1ffd101acc322b1ed70ff0a70
#
_cell.length_a   1.000
_cell.length_b   1.000
_cell.length_c   1.000
_cell.angle_alpha   90.00
_cell.angle_beta   90.00
_cell.angle_gamma   90.00
#
_symmetry.space_group_name_H-M   'P 1'
#
loop_
_entity.id
_entity.type
_entity.pdbx_description
1 polymer ?
#
loop_
_entity_poly.entity_id
_entity_poly.type
_entity_poly.pdbx_seq_one_letter_code
_entity_poly.pdbx_strand_id
1 'polypeptide(L)'
;MTTPTMNRRFGVEIEFLSTITADHAVESLRAAGINAQYEGYTHRTTPHWKIVTDGSCGYELVSPVLEGEQGIEEVRKAAAALEAAGATVDRRCGLHVHFDASGMNMKAVKNLFKLWLKFEDVLDTFQPKSRQGDANTYCRSNLEVQVTSPGIHALRCQDLFNRIDACKDMNKLGELYPCRYRKLALLNI
;
A
#
# COMPACT_ATOMS: atom_id res chain seq x y z
N MET A 1 24.30 4.17 -16.21
CA MET A 1 22.87 3.75 -16.18
C MET A 1 22.15 4.82 -15.39
N THR A 2 21.23 5.54 -16.02
CA THR A 2 20.39 6.50 -15.30
C THR A 2 19.37 5.75 -14.49
N THR A 3 19.33 5.97 -13.18
CA THR A 3 18.30 5.43 -12.31
C THR A 3 16.93 5.89 -12.87
N PRO A 4 15.95 5.00 -13.04
CA PRO A 4 14.62 5.42 -13.47
C PRO A 4 14.07 6.42 -12.44
N THR A 5 13.81 7.63 -12.86
CA THR A 5 13.20 8.64 -12.00
C THR A 5 11.73 8.29 -11.82
N MET A 6 11.27 8.15 -10.58
CA MET A 6 9.86 7.92 -10.29
C MET A 6 9.10 9.25 -10.39
N ASN A 7 8.48 9.51 -11.54
CA ASN A 7 7.74 10.75 -11.80
C ASN A 7 6.23 10.62 -11.52
N ARG A 8 5.81 9.53 -10.86
CA ARG A 8 4.40 9.27 -10.56
C ARG A 8 4.08 9.77 -9.17
N ARG A 9 2.92 10.41 -9.02
CA ARG A 9 2.40 10.79 -7.70
C ARG A 9 2.04 9.55 -6.90
N PHE A 10 2.27 9.61 -5.60
CA PHE A 10 1.97 8.53 -4.67
C PHE A 10 1.60 9.09 -3.30
N GLY A 11 1.09 8.23 -2.44
CA GLY A 11 0.86 8.50 -1.02
C GLY A 11 1.21 7.27 -0.21
N VAL A 12 1.50 7.45 1.05
CA VAL A 12 1.77 6.37 2.00
C VAL A 12 0.91 6.49 3.24
N GLU A 13 0.53 5.35 3.78
CA GLU A 13 -0.13 5.19 5.07
C GLU A 13 0.74 4.22 5.89
N ILE A 14 1.24 4.67 7.04
CA ILE A 14 2.13 3.89 7.92
C ILE A 14 1.42 3.69 9.25
N GLU A 15 0.97 2.49 9.50
CA GLU A 15 0.32 2.12 10.76
C GLU A 15 1.35 1.89 11.88
N PHE A 16 1.04 2.34 13.09
CA PHE A 16 1.88 2.12 14.27
C PHE A 16 1.06 2.02 15.55
N LEU A 17 1.64 1.39 16.57
CA LEU A 17 0.97 1.18 17.82
C LEU A 17 0.87 2.49 18.63
N SER A 18 -0.17 2.62 19.45
CA SER A 18 -0.36 3.74 20.38
C SER A 18 0.61 3.68 21.58
N THR A 19 1.88 3.34 21.32
CA THR A 19 2.97 3.36 22.33
C THR A 19 3.44 4.77 22.66
N ILE A 20 3.14 5.71 21.77
CA ILE A 20 3.32 7.15 21.95
C ILE A 20 1.98 7.85 21.70
N THR A 21 1.79 9.07 22.23
CA THR A 21 0.58 9.86 21.95
C THR A 21 0.63 10.46 20.52
N ALA A 22 -0.53 10.76 19.96
CA ALA A 22 -0.60 11.43 18.67
C ALA A 22 0.12 12.80 18.69
N ASP A 23 -0.02 13.56 19.77
CA ASP A 23 0.64 14.87 19.93
C ASP A 23 2.17 14.72 19.92
N HIS A 24 2.71 13.72 20.66
CA HIS A 24 4.15 13.46 20.66
C HIS A 24 4.66 13.04 19.28
N ALA A 25 3.91 12.22 18.54
CA ALA A 25 4.22 11.88 17.15
C ALA A 25 4.25 13.11 16.25
N VAL A 26 3.24 14.00 16.37
CA VAL A 26 3.17 15.25 15.59
C VAL A 26 4.33 16.19 15.93
N GLU A 27 4.66 16.36 17.20
CA GLU A 27 5.79 17.20 17.63
C GLU A 27 7.13 16.67 17.07
N SER A 28 7.34 15.36 17.11
CA SER A 28 8.55 14.72 16.58
C SER A 28 8.67 14.89 15.06
N LEU A 29 7.56 14.74 14.34
CA LEU A 29 7.52 14.99 12.90
C LEU A 29 7.85 16.46 12.57
N ARG A 30 7.26 17.41 13.31
CA ARG A 30 7.54 18.84 13.14
C ARG A 30 8.99 19.20 13.47
N ALA A 31 9.55 18.60 14.49
CA ALA A 31 10.98 18.78 14.83
C ALA A 31 11.91 18.29 13.72
N ALA A 32 11.49 17.25 12.96
CA ALA A 32 12.18 16.77 11.77
C ALA A 32 11.90 17.61 10.49
N GLY A 33 11.16 18.71 10.60
CA GLY A 33 10.80 19.57 9.47
C GLY A 33 9.63 19.05 8.61
N ILE A 34 8.86 18.10 9.11
CA ILE A 34 7.66 17.56 8.45
C ILE A 34 6.44 18.36 8.94
N ASN A 35 5.71 18.97 8.01
CA ASN A 35 4.44 19.64 8.35
C ASN A 35 3.37 18.58 8.67
N ALA A 36 3.11 18.32 9.94
CA ALA A 36 2.21 17.29 10.42
C ALA A 36 1.14 17.84 11.39
N GLN A 37 -0.04 17.22 11.39
CA GLN A 37 -1.16 17.54 12.27
C GLN A 37 -1.85 16.27 12.75
N TYR A 38 -2.52 16.32 13.90
CA TYR A 38 -3.45 15.28 14.34
C TYR A 38 -4.86 15.64 13.91
N GLU A 39 -5.54 14.74 13.21
CA GLU A 39 -6.88 14.98 12.65
C GLU A 39 -7.96 14.00 13.14
N GLY A 40 -7.62 13.14 14.11
CA GLY A 40 -8.55 12.10 14.55
C GLY A 40 -8.86 11.11 13.41
N TYR A 41 -10.14 10.74 13.24
CA TYR A 41 -10.57 9.84 12.17
C TYR A 41 -11.03 10.61 10.93
N THR A 42 -10.26 10.53 9.83
CA THR A 42 -10.59 11.18 8.56
C THR A 42 -9.95 10.47 7.37
N HIS A 43 -10.68 10.45 6.23
CA HIS A 43 -10.17 9.92 4.95
C HIS A 43 -9.88 11.02 3.91
N ARG A 44 -9.94 12.30 4.31
CA ARG A 44 -9.68 13.40 3.37
C ARG A 44 -8.20 13.51 3.05
N THR A 45 -7.85 13.69 1.79
CA THR A 45 -6.49 14.06 1.37
C THR A 45 -6.20 15.49 1.83
N THR A 46 -5.04 15.70 2.43
CA THR A 46 -4.59 16.99 2.97
C THR A 46 -3.26 17.40 2.35
N PRO A 47 -2.90 18.69 2.32
CA PRO A 47 -1.60 19.15 1.84
C PRO A 47 -0.47 18.99 2.87
N HIS A 48 -0.75 18.36 4.00
CA HIS A 48 0.20 18.10 5.09
C HIS A 48 0.10 16.64 5.53
N TRP A 49 1.13 16.17 6.21
CA TRP A 49 1.10 14.88 6.88
C TRP A 49 0.09 14.90 8.03
N LYS A 50 -0.60 13.82 8.24
CA LYS A 50 -1.55 13.72 9.35
C LYS A 50 -1.39 12.41 10.11
N ILE A 51 -1.56 12.49 11.42
CA ILE A 51 -1.81 11.33 12.27
C ILE A 51 -3.32 11.17 12.39
N VAL A 52 -3.81 9.98 12.12
CA VAL A 52 -5.22 9.62 12.30
C VAL A 52 -5.34 8.42 13.24
N THR A 53 -6.52 8.23 13.84
CA THR A 53 -6.79 7.03 14.63
C THR A 53 -7.08 5.85 13.72
N ASP A 54 -6.48 4.70 14.02
CA ASP A 54 -6.76 3.42 13.38
C ASP A 54 -7.31 2.41 14.39
N GLY A 55 -8.37 1.71 14.01
CA GLY A 55 -9.06 0.76 14.89
C GLY A 55 -8.32 -0.57 15.09
N SER A 56 -7.34 -0.89 14.26
CA SER A 56 -6.62 -2.17 14.29
C SER A 56 -5.32 -2.11 15.09
N CYS A 57 -4.59 -0.99 15.04
CA CYS A 57 -3.27 -0.88 15.63
C CYS A 57 -3.08 0.36 16.53
N GLY A 58 -3.90 1.40 16.39
CA GLY A 58 -3.85 2.61 17.21
C GLY A 58 -3.79 3.89 16.38
N TYR A 59 -2.70 4.11 15.65
CA TYR A 59 -2.53 5.28 14.80
C TYR A 59 -2.00 4.92 13.41
N GLU A 60 -2.27 5.83 12.48
CA GLU A 60 -1.77 5.79 11.12
C GLU A 60 -1.19 7.16 10.74
N LEU A 61 0.03 7.17 10.24
CA LEU A 61 0.62 8.34 9.62
C LEU A 61 0.30 8.34 8.13
N VAL A 62 -0.46 9.33 7.67
CA VAL A 62 -0.89 9.48 6.27
C VAL A 62 -0.17 10.65 5.63
N SER A 63 0.46 10.41 4.48
CA SER A 63 1.15 11.46 3.73
C SER A 63 0.20 12.37 2.95
N PRO A 64 0.63 13.60 2.61
CA PRO A 64 0.07 14.32 1.47
C PRO A 64 0.36 13.56 0.16
N VAL A 65 -0.09 14.11 -0.97
CA VAL A 65 0.35 13.62 -2.28
C VAL A 65 1.83 13.95 -2.47
N LEU A 66 2.62 12.91 -2.66
CA LEU A 66 4.07 12.96 -2.84
C LEU A 66 4.44 12.67 -4.30
N GLU A 67 5.65 13.09 -4.72
CA GLU A 67 6.16 12.84 -6.05
C GLU A 67 7.70 12.73 -6.05
N GLY A 68 8.21 11.83 -6.87
CA GLY A 68 9.63 11.71 -7.16
C GLY A 68 10.52 11.35 -5.96
N GLU A 69 11.81 11.56 -6.12
CA GLU A 69 12.82 11.29 -5.10
C GLU A 69 12.64 12.15 -3.84
N GLN A 70 12.15 13.38 -4.01
CA GLN A 70 11.84 14.25 -2.87
C GLN A 70 10.75 13.66 -1.99
N GLY A 71 9.69 13.09 -2.60
CA GLY A 71 8.64 12.44 -1.84
C GLY A 71 9.13 11.19 -1.11
N ILE A 72 10.02 10.39 -1.73
CA ILE A 72 10.64 9.22 -1.08
C ILE A 72 11.49 9.67 0.13
N GLU A 73 12.28 10.74 -0.03
CA GLU A 73 13.09 11.27 1.06
C GLU A 73 12.23 11.79 2.22
N GLU A 74 11.09 12.39 1.89
CA GLU A 74 10.14 12.86 2.90
C GLU A 74 9.53 11.70 3.70
N VAL A 75 9.15 10.60 3.02
CA VAL A 75 8.72 9.35 3.70
C VAL A 75 9.81 8.82 4.62
N ARG A 76 11.07 8.78 4.15
CA ARG A 76 12.20 8.30 4.96
C ARG A 76 12.40 9.14 6.22
N LYS A 77 12.31 10.46 6.10
CA LYS A 77 12.42 11.38 7.24
C LYS A 77 11.26 11.20 8.22
N ALA A 78 10.04 11.08 7.71
CA ALA A 78 8.85 10.88 8.54
C ALA A 78 8.93 9.57 9.33
N ALA A 79 9.30 8.47 8.68
CA ALA A 79 9.48 7.18 9.34
C ALA A 79 10.58 7.23 10.41
N ALA A 80 11.73 7.84 10.11
CA ALA A 80 12.84 8.00 11.06
C ALA A 80 12.44 8.87 12.27
N ALA A 81 11.62 9.90 12.07
CA ALA A 81 11.13 10.74 13.16
C ALA A 81 10.19 9.97 14.11
N LEU A 82 9.29 9.13 13.56
CA LEU A 82 8.43 8.27 14.36
C LEU A 82 9.23 7.22 15.14
N GLU A 83 10.21 6.59 14.49
CA GLU A 83 11.11 5.62 15.16
C GLU A 83 11.85 6.27 16.31
N ALA A 84 12.45 7.45 16.10
CA ALA A 84 13.15 8.21 17.13
C ALA A 84 12.23 8.65 18.28
N ALA A 85 10.95 8.89 18.01
CA ALA A 85 9.93 9.19 19.01
C ALA A 85 9.52 7.96 19.84
N GLY A 86 9.94 6.75 19.47
CA GLY A 86 9.58 5.51 20.16
C GLY A 86 8.28 4.87 19.64
N ALA A 87 7.82 5.25 18.44
CA ALA A 87 6.75 4.51 17.78
C ALA A 87 7.19 3.07 17.50
N THR A 88 6.29 2.13 17.74
CA THR A 88 6.54 0.70 17.52
C THR A 88 5.49 0.10 16.60
N VAL A 89 5.84 -1.02 15.97
CA VAL A 89 4.95 -1.76 15.08
C VAL A 89 4.91 -3.24 15.47
N ASP A 90 3.81 -3.90 15.15
CA ASP A 90 3.70 -5.35 15.26
C ASP A 90 3.01 -5.95 14.02
N ARG A 91 2.65 -7.24 14.09
CA ARG A 91 1.99 -7.94 12.97
C ARG A 91 0.61 -7.36 12.57
N ARG A 92 0.02 -6.45 13.34
CA ARG A 92 -1.25 -5.78 13.03
C ARG A 92 -1.03 -4.57 12.12
N CYS A 93 0.13 -3.92 12.25
CA CYS A 93 0.44 -2.69 11.53
C CYS A 93 0.75 -2.97 10.06
N GLY A 94 0.18 -2.17 9.17
CA GLY A 94 0.38 -2.21 7.72
C GLY A 94 1.22 -1.04 7.21
N LEU A 95 1.71 -1.21 5.99
CA LEU A 95 2.22 -0.14 5.14
C LEU A 95 1.43 -0.18 3.84
N HIS A 96 0.70 0.89 3.54
CA HIS A 96 -0.02 1.04 2.30
C HIS A 96 0.68 2.08 1.42
N VAL A 97 0.82 1.77 0.14
CA VAL A 97 1.38 2.69 -0.85
C VAL A 97 0.37 2.84 -1.98
N HIS A 98 -0.13 4.06 -2.15
CA HIS A 98 -1.09 4.42 -3.18
C HIS A 98 -0.36 5.09 -4.34
N PHE A 99 -0.53 4.58 -5.55
CA PHE A 99 0.02 5.19 -6.75
C PHE A 99 -1.10 5.80 -7.60
N ASP A 100 -0.86 7.01 -8.09
CA ASP A 100 -1.75 7.65 -9.05
C ASP A 100 -1.78 6.83 -10.35
N ALA A 101 -2.93 6.24 -10.65
CA ALA A 101 -3.16 5.47 -11.87
C ALA A 101 -3.74 6.32 -13.02
N SER A 102 -3.93 7.64 -12.82
CA SER A 102 -4.40 8.53 -13.88
C SER A 102 -3.48 8.45 -15.10
N GLY A 103 -4.07 8.44 -16.29
CA GLY A 103 -3.34 8.27 -17.54
C GLY A 103 -2.90 6.83 -17.85
N MET A 104 -3.14 5.85 -16.99
CA MET A 104 -2.96 4.44 -17.33
C MET A 104 -4.16 3.94 -18.15
N ASN A 105 -3.89 3.47 -19.38
CA ASN A 105 -4.92 2.80 -20.14
C ASN A 105 -5.06 1.33 -19.70
N MET A 106 -6.12 0.67 -20.15
CA MET A 106 -6.43 -0.73 -19.82
C MET A 106 -5.26 -1.69 -20.07
N LYS A 107 -4.51 -1.48 -21.16
CA LYS A 107 -3.33 -2.29 -21.48
C LYS A 107 -2.23 -2.13 -20.44
N ALA A 108 -1.97 -0.91 -19.99
CA ALA A 108 -0.96 -0.63 -18.96
C ALA A 108 -1.33 -1.25 -17.62
N VAL A 109 -2.60 -1.15 -17.21
CA VAL A 109 -3.08 -1.76 -15.96
C VAL A 109 -3.03 -3.28 -16.02
N LYS A 110 -3.47 -3.91 -17.12
CA LYS A 110 -3.32 -5.35 -17.31
C LYS A 110 -1.86 -5.81 -17.22
N ASN A 111 -0.96 -5.07 -17.85
CA ASN A 111 0.47 -5.38 -17.80
C ASN A 111 1.03 -5.24 -16.36
N LEU A 112 0.59 -4.24 -15.60
CA LEU A 112 0.96 -4.07 -14.19
C LEU A 112 0.54 -5.29 -13.37
N PHE A 113 -0.71 -5.75 -13.49
CA PHE A 113 -1.18 -6.95 -12.79
C PHE A 113 -0.41 -8.20 -13.19
N LYS A 114 -0.18 -8.40 -14.48
CA LYS A 114 0.61 -9.55 -14.96
C LYS A 114 2.06 -9.51 -14.46
N LEU A 115 2.67 -8.32 -14.44
CA LEU A 115 4.01 -8.13 -13.91
C LEU A 115 4.04 -8.43 -12.40
N TRP A 116 3.06 -7.92 -11.66
CA TRP A 116 2.92 -8.20 -10.23
C TRP A 116 2.83 -9.70 -9.97
N LEU A 117 1.91 -10.40 -10.61
CA LEU A 117 1.73 -11.85 -10.47
C LEU A 117 3.02 -12.62 -10.77
N LYS A 118 3.79 -12.18 -11.78
CA LYS A 118 5.04 -12.81 -12.15
C LYS A 118 6.12 -12.69 -11.09
N PHE A 119 6.14 -11.59 -10.36
CA PHE A 119 7.19 -11.26 -9.40
C PHE A 119 6.72 -11.22 -7.93
N GLU A 120 5.48 -11.58 -7.64
CA GLU A 120 4.92 -11.51 -6.29
C GLU A 120 5.78 -12.25 -5.27
N ASP A 121 6.23 -13.47 -5.57
CA ASP A 121 7.08 -14.26 -4.69
C ASP A 121 8.44 -13.57 -4.41
N VAL A 122 8.98 -12.86 -5.42
CA VAL A 122 10.21 -12.09 -5.25
C VAL A 122 9.96 -10.85 -4.40
N LEU A 123 8.84 -10.15 -4.64
CA LEU A 123 8.44 -8.99 -3.85
C LEU A 123 8.18 -9.36 -2.39
N ASP A 124 7.65 -10.55 -2.15
CA ASP A 124 7.43 -11.09 -0.81
C ASP A 124 8.73 -11.23 -0.01
N THR A 125 9.86 -11.49 -0.65
CA THR A 125 11.16 -11.57 0.05
C THR A 125 11.57 -10.27 0.74
N PHE A 126 11.05 -9.14 0.30
CA PHE A 126 11.25 -7.83 0.93
C PHE A 126 10.28 -7.54 2.07
N GLN A 127 9.25 -8.36 2.24
CA GLN A 127 8.23 -8.20 3.25
C GLN A 127 8.53 -9.00 4.51
N PRO A 128 8.08 -8.55 5.69
CA PRO A 128 8.13 -9.38 6.90
C PRO A 128 7.33 -10.67 6.69
N LYS A 129 7.73 -11.75 7.35
CA LYS A 129 7.07 -13.07 7.21
C LYS A 129 5.55 -13.03 7.40
N SER A 130 5.04 -12.12 8.23
CA SER A 130 3.60 -11.92 8.45
C SER A 130 2.86 -11.35 7.23
N ARG A 131 3.56 -10.93 6.18
CA ARG A 131 3.03 -10.35 4.94
C ARG A 131 3.37 -11.18 3.70
N GLN A 132 4.13 -12.27 3.87
CA GLN A 132 4.49 -13.17 2.76
C GLN A 132 3.37 -14.18 2.48
N GLY A 133 3.26 -14.64 1.24
CA GLY A 133 2.25 -15.60 0.82
C GLY A 133 0.83 -15.09 1.01
N ASP A 134 -0.07 -15.96 1.45
CA ASP A 134 -1.50 -15.68 1.67
C ASP A 134 -1.93 -15.82 3.14
N ALA A 135 -0.98 -15.83 4.06
CA ALA A 135 -1.25 -16.08 5.49
C ALA A 135 -1.96 -14.92 6.21
N ASN A 136 -2.00 -13.73 5.60
CA ASN A 136 -2.59 -12.53 6.19
C ASN A 136 -3.84 -12.10 5.42
N THR A 137 -4.98 -11.99 6.13
CA THR A 137 -6.27 -11.60 5.53
C THR A 137 -6.29 -10.16 5.00
N TYR A 138 -5.43 -9.29 5.49
CA TYR A 138 -5.31 -7.87 5.07
C TYR A 138 -4.22 -7.64 4.00
N CYS A 139 -3.51 -8.72 3.59
CA CYS A 139 -2.45 -8.65 2.59
C CYS A 139 -2.39 -9.96 1.81
N ARG A 140 -3.51 -10.30 1.13
CA ARG A 140 -3.65 -11.56 0.40
C ARG A 140 -2.86 -11.56 -0.89
N SER A 141 -2.37 -12.72 -1.27
CA SER A 141 -1.75 -12.96 -2.56
C SER A 141 -2.70 -12.67 -3.72
N ASN A 142 -2.18 -12.05 -4.78
CA ASN A 142 -2.90 -11.90 -6.04
C ASN A 142 -2.87 -13.19 -6.89
N LEU A 143 -1.99 -14.14 -6.56
CA LEU A 143 -1.94 -15.46 -7.19
C LEU A 143 -3.13 -16.35 -6.75
N GLU A 144 -3.72 -16.07 -5.58
CA GLU A 144 -4.91 -16.76 -5.11
C GLU A 144 -6.19 -15.99 -5.48
N VAL A 145 -6.77 -16.32 -6.61
CA VAL A 145 -8.16 -15.94 -6.90
C VAL A 145 -9.06 -16.86 -6.10
N GLN A 146 -10.01 -16.31 -5.33
CA GLN A 146 -10.98 -17.13 -4.61
C GLN A 146 -11.73 -18.02 -5.60
N VAL A 147 -11.38 -19.29 -5.62
CA VAL A 147 -12.18 -20.31 -6.28
C VAL A 147 -13.19 -20.78 -5.25
N THR A 148 -14.46 -20.56 -5.52
CA THR A 148 -15.59 -20.92 -4.64
C THR A 148 -15.81 -22.43 -4.51
N SER A 149 -14.89 -23.25 -5.03
CA SER A 149 -15.00 -24.71 -4.99
C SER A 149 -13.82 -25.34 -4.24
N PRO A 150 -14.08 -26.18 -3.24
CA PRO A 150 -13.02 -26.94 -2.58
C PRO A 150 -12.33 -27.86 -3.59
N GLY A 151 -11.01 -27.80 -3.69
CA GLY A 151 -10.19 -28.74 -4.47
C GLY A 151 -9.55 -28.21 -5.74
N ILE A 152 -9.73 -26.93 -6.09
CA ILE A 152 -8.97 -26.33 -7.20
C ILE A 152 -7.74 -25.65 -6.62
N HIS A 153 -6.58 -26.21 -6.91
CA HIS A 153 -5.28 -25.60 -6.60
C HIS A 153 -5.17 -24.23 -7.25
N ALA A 154 -4.38 -23.35 -6.64
CA ALA A 154 -4.08 -22.02 -7.16
C ALA A 154 -3.93 -22.06 -8.69
N LEU A 155 -4.69 -21.18 -9.38
CA LEU A 155 -4.58 -21.08 -10.83
C LEU A 155 -3.14 -20.78 -11.18
N ARG A 156 -2.60 -21.47 -12.17
CA ARG A 156 -1.26 -21.18 -12.65
C ARG A 156 -1.21 -19.73 -13.16
N CYS A 157 -0.08 -19.10 -13.03
CA CYS A 157 0.13 -17.71 -13.46
C CYS A 157 -0.38 -17.44 -14.88
N GLN A 158 -0.24 -18.42 -15.79
CA GLN A 158 -0.76 -18.33 -17.16
C GLN A 158 -2.30 -18.24 -17.22
N ASP A 159 -3.00 -18.97 -16.38
CA ASP A 159 -4.47 -18.94 -16.33
C ASP A 159 -4.97 -17.58 -15.84
N LEU A 160 -4.27 -17.00 -14.86
CA LEU A 160 -4.54 -15.64 -14.38
C LEU A 160 -4.26 -14.60 -15.48
N PHE A 161 -3.18 -14.76 -16.23
CA PHE A 161 -2.88 -13.89 -17.39
C PHE A 161 -3.99 -13.93 -18.42
N ASN A 162 -4.48 -15.11 -18.77
CA ASN A 162 -5.58 -15.28 -19.72
C ASN A 162 -6.87 -14.60 -19.20
N ARG A 163 -7.17 -14.72 -17.91
CA ARG A 163 -8.33 -14.07 -17.28
C ARG A 163 -8.19 -12.54 -17.29
N ILE A 164 -7.01 -12.03 -16.96
CA ILE A 164 -6.72 -10.58 -17.02
C ILE A 164 -6.88 -10.08 -18.46
N ASP A 165 -6.34 -10.82 -19.44
CA ASP A 165 -6.44 -10.43 -20.86
C ASP A 165 -7.89 -10.46 -21.37
N ALA A 166 -8.73 -11.33 -20.84
CA ALA A 166 -10.15 -11.40 -21.16
C ALA A 166 -10.99 -10.24 -20.58
N CYS A 167 -10.51 -9.52 -19.57
CA CYS A 167 -11.22 -8.36 -19.03
C CYS A 167 -11.37 -7.27 -20.09
N LYS A 168 -12.60 -6.80 -20.31
CA LYS A 168 -12.90 -5.79 -21.35
C LYS A 168 -12.69 -4.36 -20.86
N ASP A 169 -12.84 -4.15 -19.56
CA ASP A 169 -12.77 -2.84 -18.90
C ASP A 169 -12.23 -2.96 -17.47
N MET A 170 -12.03 -1.82 -16.83
CA MET A 170 -11.50 -1.74 -15.45
C MET A 170 -12.44 -2.40 -14.42
N ASN A 171 -13.76 -2.31 -14.62
CA ASN A 171 -14.73 -2.92 -13.72
C ASN A 171 -14.57 -4.44 -13.73
N LYS A 172 -14.42 -5.05 -14.90
CA LYS A 172 -14.19 -6.50 -15.03
C LYS A 172 -12.87 -6.95 -14.43
N LEU A 173 -11.83 -6.12 -14.50
CA LEU A 173 -10.58 -6.39 -13.82
C LEU A 173 -10.73 -6.27 -12.29
N GLY A 174 -11.48 -5.27 -11.81
CA GLY A 174 -11.84 -5.13 -10.40
C GLY A 174 -12.66 -6.32 -9.87
N GLU A 175 -13.60 -6.84 -10.66
CA GLU A 175 -14.37 -8.05 -10.31
C GLU A 175 -13.48 -9.30 -10.18
N LEU A 176 -12.38 -9.38 -10.92
CA LEU A 176 -11.40 -10.46 -10.81
C LEU A 176 -10.66 -10.40 -9.47
N TYR A 177 -10.47 -9.18 -8.92
CA TYR A 177 -9.82 -8.92 -7.65
C TYR A 177 -10.72 -8.06 -6.74
N PRO A 178 -11.86 -8.58 -6.28
CA PRO A 178 -12.91 -7.77 -5.65
C PRO A 178 -12.54 -7.25 -4.25
N CYS A 179 -11.43 -7.73 -3.68
CA CYS A 179 -11.04 -7.41 -2.32
C CYS A 179 -9.90 -6.39 -2.29
N ARG A 180 -10.10 -5.27 -1.55
CA ARG A 180 -9.06 -4.27 -1.30
C ARG A 180 -7.87 -4.81 -0.49
N TYR A 181 -8.04 -5.94 0.17
CA TYR A 181 -7.01 -6.57 1.01
C TYR A 181 -6.08 -7.50 0.21
N ARG A 182 -5.76 -7.13 -1.02
CA ARG A 182 -4.74 -7.76 -1.86
C ARG A 182 -3.46 -6.95 -1.82
N LYS A 183 -2.31 -7.61 -2.06
CA LYS A 183 -1.01 -6.94 -2.16
C LYS A 183 -0.98 -5.90 -3.28
N LEU A 184 -1.67 -6.17 -4.38
CA LEU A 184 -1.98 -5.20 -5.42
C LEU A 184 -3.51 -5.11 -5.57
N ALA A 185 -4.07 -3.94 -5.37
CA ALA A 185 -5.50 -3.69 -5.50
C ALA A 185 -5.78 -2.46 -6.38
N LEU A 186 -6.90 -2.50 -7.10
CA LEU A 186 -7.47 -1.34 -7.77
C LEU A 186 -8.42 -0.64 -6.79
N LEU A 187 -8.15 0.61 -6.48
CA LEU A 187 -8.97 1.42 -5.59
C LEU A 187 -9.51 2.62 -6.36
N ASN A 188 -10.80 2.88 -6.27
CA ASN A 188 -11.45 4.10 -6.78
C ASN A 188 -11.18 4.38 -8.28
N ILE A 189 -11.31 3.37 -9.12
CA ILE A 189 -11.24 3.54 -10.58
C ILE A 189 -12.64 3.72 -11.17
#